data_3da028caa3536b61919ee2d6989044f9
#
_entry.id   3da028caa3536b61919ee2d6989044f9
#
_cell.length_a   1.000
_cell.length_b   1.000
_cell.length_c   1.000
_cell.angle_alpha   90.00
_cell.angle_beta   90.00
_cell.angle_gamma   90.00
#
_symmetry.space_group_name_H-M   'P 1'
#
loop_
_entity.id
_entity.type
_entity.pdbx_description
1 polymer ?
#
loop_
_entity_poly.entity_id
_entity_poly.type
_entity_poly.pdbx_seq_one_letter_code
_entity_poly.pdbx_strand_id
1 'polypeptide(L)'
;KTWRNCPAVKDAAIVNVGDMLEIWSNGLFPSTRHRVLPRTDATDRYSIAFFMDPDDQVVVEPLTTCIEDTDTGRFAPVQVREYLKGKIAGSQVRA
;
A
#
# COMPACT_ATOMS: atom_id res chain seq x y z
N LYS A 1 -7.70 4.56 -15.93
CA LYS A 1 -7.86 4.67 -14.46
C LYS A 1 -8.20 6.11 -14.11
N THR A 2 -9.31 6.32 -13.40
CA THR A 2 -9.80 7.66 -13.02
C THR A 2 -9.47 7.93 -11.56
N TRP A 3 -8.97 9.13 -11.26
CA TRP A 3 -8.79 9.58 -9.88
C TRP A 3 -10.14 9.84 -9.22
N ARG A 4 -10.28 9.36 -8.01
CA ARG A 4 -11.46 9.62 -7.18
C ARG A 4 -11.06 10.46 -5.98
N ASN A 5 -11.89 11.42 -5.63
CA ASN A 5 -11.70 12.21 -4.43
C ASN A 5 -12.08 11.39 -3.19
N CYS A 6 -11.27 11.50 -2.14
CA CYS A 6 -11.56 10.92 -0.84
C CYS A 6 -11.74 12.09 0.15
N PRO A 7 -12.97 12.53 0.41
CA PRO A 7 -13.22 13.64 1.32
C PRO A 7 -12.90 13.23 2.76
N ALA A 8 -12.45 14.21 3.55
CA ALA A 8 -12.28 14.02 4.98
C ALA A 8 -13.64 13.85 5.64
N VAL A 9 -13.76 12.83 6.50
CA VAL A 9 -14.94 12.57 7.33
C VAL A 9 -14.54 12.78 8.78
N LYS A 10 -15.35 13.56 9.52
CA LYS A 10 -15.08 13.82 10.94
C LYS A 10 -15.06 12.51 11.73
N ASP A 11 -14.12 12.41 12.65
CA ASP A 11 -13.94 11.26 13.54
C ASP A 11 -13.72 9.91 12.81
N ALA A 12 -13.19 9.96 11.59
CA ALA A 12 -12.88 8.79 10.79
C ALA A 12 -11.39 8.76 10.39
N ALA A 13 -10.90 7.56 10.10
CA ALA A 13 -9.60 7.32 9.51
C ALA A 13 -9.75 6.82 8.06
N ILE A 14 -8.84 7.22 7.20
CA ILE A 14 -8.73 6.68 5.85
C ILE A 14 -7.78 5.48 5.91
N VAL A 15 -8.25 4.31 5.48
CA VAL A 15 -7.44 3.10 5.40
C VAL A 15 -7.11 2.82 3.94
N ASN A 16 -5.82 2.76 3.62
CA ASN A 16 -5.34 2.36 2.30
C ASN A 16 -4.75 0.96 2.37
N VAL A 17 -5.13 0.12 1.43
CA VAL A 17 -4.50 -1.19 1.24
C VAL A 17 -3.09 -0.97 0.72
N GLY A 18 -2.11 -1.57 1.39
CA GLY A 18 -0.70 -1.52 1.00
C GLY A 18 -0.28 -2.74 0.17
N ASP A 19 0.95 -2.66 -0.34
CA ASP A 19 1.52 -3.67 -1.23
C ASP A 19 1.62 -5.07 -0.58
N MET A 20 1.86 -5.14 0.74
CA MET A 20 1.94 -6.43 1.43
C MET A 20 0.61 -7.17 1.43
N LEU A 21 -0.49 -6.46 1.67
CA LEU A 21 -1.82 -7.06 1.62
C LEU A 21 -2.21 -7.43 0.19
N GLU A 22 -1.79 -6.67 -0.81
CA GLU A 22 -1.98 -7.03 -2.21
C GLU A 22 -1.28 -8.35 -2.55
N ILE A 23 -0.03 -8.52 -2.12
CA ILE A 23 0.72 -9.76 -2.33
C ILE A 23 0.05 -10.93 -1.59
N TRP A 24 -0.21 -10.80 -0.30
CA TRP A 24 -0.85 -11.84 0.51
C TRP A 24 -2.18 -12.30 -0.06
N SER A 25 -2.99 -11.36 -0.50
CA SER A 25 -4.31 -11.65 -1.07
C SER A 25 -4.27 -12.08 -2.53
N ASN A 26 -3.08 -12.28 -3.10
CA ASN A 26 -2.92 -12.59 -4.53
C ASN A 26 -3.62 -11.57 -5.45
N GLY A 27 -3.63 -10.30 -5.07
CA GLY A 27 -4.26 -9.22 -5.81
C GLY A 27 -5.76 -9.06 -5.58
N LEU A 28 -6.37 -9.82 -4.66
CA LEU A 28 -7.79 -9.66 -4.30
C LEU A 28 -8.04 -8.26 -3.70
N PHE A 29 -7.11 -7.78 -2.88
CA PHE A 29 -7.11 -6.43 -2.34
C PHE A 29 -5.97 -5.62 -2.98
N PRO A 30 -6.22 -4.90 -4.08
CA PRO A 30 -5.17 -4.19 -4.79
C PRO A 30 -4.66 -2.99 -4.00
N SER A 31 -3.35 -2.78 -4.01
CA SER A 31 -2.71 -1.56 -3.51
C SER A 31 -3.06 -0.39 -4.45
N THR A 32 -3.80 0.57 -3.93
CA THR A 32 -4.31 1.69 -4.72
C THR A 32 -3.36 2.88 -4.65
N ARG A 33 -2.94 3.39 -5.79
CA ARG A 33 -2.18 4.64 -5.86
C ARG A 33 -3.01 5.78 -5.31
N HIS A 34 -2.44 6.52 -4.40
CA HIS A 34 -3.06 7.69 -3.79
C HIS A 34 -2.07 8.84 -3.71
N ARG A 35 -2.60 10.05 -3.65
CA ARG A 35 -1.79 11.27 -3.51
C ARG A 35 -2.58 12.32 -2.76
N VAL A 36 -1.85 13.25 -2.18
CA VAL A 36 -2.43 14.48 -1.64
C VAL A 36 -2.39 15.55 -2.72
N LEU A 37 -3.51 16.22 -2.95
CA LEU A 37 -3.55 17.37 -3.83
C LEU A 37 -3.04 18.62 -3.08
N PRO A 38 -2.21 19.46 -3.71
CA PRO A 38 -1.83 20.72 -3.12
C PRO A 38 -3.09 21.57 -2.89
N ARG A 39 -3.12 22.27 -1.76
CA ARG A 39 -4.21 23.23 -1.48
C ARG A 39 -3.92 24.54 -2.17
N THR A 40 -4.98 25.17 -2.64
CA THR A 40 -4.93 26.50 -3.26
C THR A 40 -5.33 27.61 -2.28
N ASP A 41 -5.89 27.23 -1.12
CA ASP A 41 -6.23 28.13 -0.03
C ASP A 41 -5.06 28.23 0.98
N ALA A 42 -4.99 29.33 1.71
CA ALA A 42 -3.93 29.60 2.69
C ALA A 42 -4.14 28.87 4.03
N THR A 43 -4.95 27.80 4.07
CA THR A 43 -5.23 27.05 5.30
C THR A 43 -4.26 25.89 5.48
N ASP A 44 -3.77 25.71 6.71
CA ASP A 44 -2.92 24.58 7.07
C ASP A 44 -3.71 23.26 7.02
N ARG A 45 -3.02 22.22 6.63
CA ARG A 45 -3.53 20.85 6.62
C ARG A 45 -2.57 19.93 7.33
N TYR A 46 -3.07 19.24 8.32
CA TYR A 46 -2.32 18.26 9.07
C TYR A 46 -2.78 16.86 8.75
N SER A 47 -1.86 15.90 8.73
CA SER A 47 -2.16 14.48 8.65
C SER A 47 -1.17 13.67 9.46
N ILE A 48 -1.64 12.58 10.05
CA ILE A 48 -0.81 11.62 10.75
C ILE A 48 -0.94 10.31 9.99
N ALA A 49 0.18 9.84 9.43
CA ALA A 49 0.24 8.56 8.76
C ALA A 49 0.67 7.48 9.74
N PHE A 50 -0.05 6.37 9.73
CA PHE A 50 0.29 5.16 10.48
C PHE A 50 0.46 4.01 9.49
N PHE A 51 1.63 3.36 9.51
CA PHE A 51 1.94 2.20 8.68
C PHE A 51 1.91 0.95 9.54
N MET A 52 1.17 -0.05 9.08
CA MET A 52 1.14 -1.38 9.70
C MET A 52 1.82 -2.34 8.74
N ASP A 53 3.10 -2.58 8.97
CA ASP A 53 3.89 -3.52 8.20
C ASP A 53 4.10 -4.82 9.01
N PRO A 54 4.28 -5.96 8.34
CA PRO A 54 4.76 -7.17 8.99
C PRO A 54 6.18 -6.99 9.53
N ASP A 55 6.62 -7.90 10.40
CA ASP A 55 8.00 -7.92 10.87
C ASP A 55 8.99 -8.00 9.68
N ASP A 56 10.12 -7.34 9.82
CA ASP A 56 11.19 -7.25 8.83
C ASP A 56 11.65 -8.58 8.23
N GLN A 57 11.62 -9.64 9.03
CA GLN A 57 12.09 -10.97 8.65
C GLN A 57 11.02 -11.79 7.93
N VAL A 58 9.78 -11.33 7.92
CA VAL A 58 8.68 -12.07 7.28
C VAL A 58 8.88 -12.11 5.77
N VAL A 59 8.65 -13.25 5.20
CA VAL A 59 8.50 -13.43 3.75
C VAL A 59 7.01 -13.38 3.43
N VAL A 60 6.62 -12.41 2.62
CA VAL A 60 5.25 -12.23 2.16
C VAL A 60 5.11 -12.91 0.81
N GLU A 61 4.16 -13.84 0.71
CA GLU A 61 3.82 -14.54 -0.51
C GLU A 61 2.29 -14.73 -0.57
N PRO A 62 1.72 -15.01 -1.74
CA PRO A 62 0.29 -15.27 -1.85
C PRO A 62 -0.15 -16.40 -0.93
N LEU A 63 -1.19 -16.16 -0.13
CA LEU A 63 -1.78 -17.18 0.72
C LEU A 63 -2.45 -18.25 -0.15
N THR A 64 -2.27 -19.51 0.21
CA THR A 64 -2.85 -20.64 -0.54
C THR A 64 -4.36 -20.55 -0.67
N THR A 65 -5.02 -19.99 0.33
CA THR A 65 -6.47 -19.73 0.32
C THR A 65 -6.90 -18.64 -0.68
N CYS A 66 -5.97 -17.85 -1.20
CA CYS A 66 -6.19 -16.81 -2.19
C CYS A 66 -5.71 -17.20 -3.60
N ILE A 67 -5.21 -18.41 -3.75
CA ILE A 67 -4.77 -18.98 -5.04
C ILE A 67 -5.83 -19.97 -5.51
N GLU A 68 -6.32 -19.81 -6.74
CA GLU A 68 -7.21 -20.78 -7.34
C GLU A 68 -6.45 -22.06 -7.73
N ASP A 69 -7.09 -23.21 -7.72
CA ASP A 69 -6.48 -24.53 -7.92
C ASP A 69 -5.67 -24.66 -9.23
N THR A 70 -5.89 -23.78 -10.18
CA THR A 70 -5.22 -23.75 -11.48
C THR A 70 -4.13 -22.68 -11.62
N ASP A 71 -3.88 -21.88 -10.56
CA ASP A 71 -2.97 -20.73 -10.60
C ASP A 71 -1.75 -20.99 -9.70
N THR A 72 -0.60 -20.45 -10.10
CA THR A 72 0.67 -20.51 -9.35
C THR A 72 0.91 -19.29 -8.46
N GLY A 73 -0.10 -18.43 -8.31
CA GLY A 73 0.06 -17.14 -7.64
C GLY A 73 0.60 -16.06 -8.59
N ARG A 74 0.14 -14.83 -8.38
CA ARG A 74 0.48 -13.67 -9.25
C ARG A 74 1.75 -12.94 -8.83
N PHE A 75 2.20 -13.17 -7.60
CA PHE A 75 3.33 -12.46 -7.01
C PHE A 75 4.40 -13.45 -6.55
N ALA A 76 5.66 -13.09 -6.79
CA ALA A 76 6.78 -13.78 -6.20
C ALA A 76 6.90 -13.46 -4.71
N PRO A 77 7.41 -14.39 -3.87
CA PRO A 77 7.71 -14.11 -2.46
C PRO A 77 8.66 -12.92 -2.31
N VAL A 78 8.41 -12.07 -1.33
CA VAL A 78 9.26 -10.92 -1.01
C VAL A 78 9.55 -10.87 0.49
N GLN A 79 10.79 -10.62 0.87
CA GLN A 79 11.11 -10.32 2.26
C GLN A 79 10.78 -8.85 2.56
N VAL A 80 10.08 -8.60 3.66
CA VAL A 80 9.57 -7.27 4.02
C VAL A 80 10.69 -6.25 4.07
N ARG A 81 11.79 -6.53 4.77
CA ARG A 81 12.94 -5.63 4.88
C ARG A 81 13.49 -5.20 3.52
N GLU A 82 13.72 -6.15 2.63
CA GLU A 82 14.33 -5.85 1.33
C GLU A 82 13.36 -5.10 0.43
N TYR A 83 12.09 -5.42 0.49
CA TYR A 83 11.05 -4.71 -0.23
C TYR A 83 10.95 -3.25 0.21
N LEU A 84 10.90 -2.99 1.51
CA LEU A 84 10.81 -1.62 2.06
C LEU A 84 12.06 -0.79 1.75
N LYS A 85 13.25 -1.38 1.84
CA LYS A 85 14.50 -0.70 1.42
C LYS A 85 14.43 -0.26 -0.04
N GLY A 86 13.96 -1.13 -0.94
CA GLY A 86 13.80 -0.81 -2.35
C GLY A 86 12.80 0.32 -2.60
N LYS A 87 11.70 0.35 -1.86
CA LYS A 87 10.69 1.42 -1.93
C LYS A 87 11.23 2.77 -1.46
N ILE A 88 11.94 2.80 -0.34
CA ILE A 88 12.55 4.03 0.20
C ILE A 88 13.59 4.56 -0.77
N ALA A 89 14.49 3.71 -1.29
CA ALA A 89 15.48 4.11 -2.27
C ALA A 89 14.84 4.68 -3.54
N GLY A 90 13.76 4.03 -4.05
CA GLY A 90 13.01 4.50 -5.20
C GLY A 90 12.29 5.84 -4.98
N SER A 91 11.88 6.15 -3.75
CA SER A 91 11.22 7.42 -3.42
C SER A 91 12.20 8.60 -3.37
N GLN A 92 13.45 8.36 -2.98
CA GLN A 92 14.49 9.40 -2.91
C GLN A 92 14.99 9.85 -4.29
N VAL A 93 14.85 9.01 -5.31
CA VAL A 93 15.25 9.33 -6.69
C VAL A 93 14.25 10.24 -7.41
N ARG A 94 13.06 10.44 -6.84
CA ARG A 94 11.97 11.26 -7.43
C ARG A 94 11.81 12.63 -6.79
N ALA A 95 12.77 13.05 -6.00
CA ALA A 95 12.79 14.43 -5.49
C ALA A 95 13.17 15.44 -6.60
#